data_c20c946e8ab2ceba888ecf22c35a0628
#
_entry.id   c20c946e8ab2ceba888ecf22c35a0628
#
_cell.length_a   1.000
_cell.length_b   1.000
_cell.length_c   1.000
_cell.angle_alpha   90.00
_cell.angle_beta   90.00
_cell.angle_gamma   90.00
#
_symmetry.space_group_name_H-M   'P 1'
#
loop_
_entity.id
_entity.type
_entity.pdbx_description
1 polymer ?
#
loop_
_entity_poly.entity_id
_entity_poly.type
_entity_poly.pdbx_seq_one_letter_code
_entity_poly.pdbx_strand_id
1 'polypeptide(L)'
;MKLPPLNSLRAFEVVARLGSIRAAAKELGTSHSTVSEHIKNIEYSVGVPLVQRNANTLVLTEHGEKYSRNVRLAFLELARATEELDLSRKVE
;
A
#
# COMPACT_ATOMS: atom_id res chain seq x y z
N MET A 1 4.05 6.86 -18.09
CA MET A 1 3.63 5.87 -17.09
C MET A 1 2.65 6.50 -16.13
N LYS A 2 1.48 5.91 -16.00
CA LYS A 2 0.46 6.40 -15.09
C LYS A 2 0.40 5.53 -13.84
N LEU A 3 0.57 6.15 -12.69
CA LEU A 3 0.47 5.46 -11.41
C LEU A 3 -0.50 6.22 -10.51
N PRO A 4 -1.20 5.51 -9.62
CA PRO A 4 -1.87 6.20 -8.51
C PRO A 4 -0.85 6.95 -7.67
N PRO A 5 -1.28 7.90 -6.82
CA PRO A 5 -0.35 8.60 -5.95
C PRO A 5 0.45 7.61 -5.11
N LEU A 6 1.76 7.85 -5.00
CA LEU A 6 2.67 6.92 -4.34
C LEU A 6 2.30 6.69 -2.88
N ASN A 7 1.87 7.73 -2.18
CA ASN A 7 1.43 7.59 -0.78
C ASN A 7 0.19 6.73 -0.65
N SER A 8 -0.70 6.78 -1.64
CA SER A 8 -1.90 5.93 -1.64
C SER A 8 -1.53 4.48 -1.90
N LEU A 9 -0.58 4.23 -2.80
CA LEU A 9 -0.05 2.89 -3.05
C LEU A 9 0.58 2.32 -1.78
N ARG A 10 1.35 3.12 -1.08
CA ARG A 10 1.98 2.70 0.17
C ARG A 10 0.95 2.37 1.24
N ALA A 11 -0.05 3.24 1.41
CA ALA A 11 -1.12 3.00 2.37
C ALA A 11 -1.87 1.72 2.04
N PHE A 12 -2.17 1.50 0.77
CA PHE A 12 -2.87 0.30 0.34
C PHE A 12 -2.06 -0.96 0.64
N GLU A 13 -0.75 -0.94 0.39
CA GLU A 13 0.10 -2.09 0.69
C GLU A 13 0.05 -2.43 2.18
N VAL A 14 0.13 -1.44 3.04
CA VAL A 14 0.11 -1.66 4.48
C VAL A 14 -1.26 -2.16 4.95
N VAL A 15 -2.35 -1.57 4.44
CA VAL A 15 -3.71 -2.03 4.77
C VAL A 15 -3.91 -3.47 4.32
N ALA A 16 -3.48 -3.80 3.12
CA ALA A 16 -3.63 -5.16 2.58
C ALA A 16 -2.85 -6.18 3.42
N ARG A 17 -1.65 -5.83 3.83
CA ARG A 17 -0.79 -6.71 4.60
C ARG A 17 -1.31 -6.92 6.02
N LEU A 18 -1.81 -5.86 6.65
CA LEU A 18 -2.25 -5.91 8.05
C LEU A 18 -3.73 -6.24 8.22
N GLY A 19 -4.53 -6.06 7.17
CA GLY A 19 -5.96 -6.33 7.23
C GLY A 19 -6.74 -5.38 8.13
N SER A 20 -6.20 -4.18 8.38
CA SER A 20 -6.78 -3.24 9.33
C SER A 20 -6.34 -1.82 9.01
N ILE A 21 -7.30 -0.92 8.88
CA ILE A 21 -7.01 0.50 8.69
C ILE A 21 -6.35 1.09 9.95
N ARG A 22 -6.81 0.67 11.12
CA ARG A 22 -6.24 1.14 12.39
C ARG A 22 -4.77 0.75 12.50
N ALA A 23 -4.45 -0.53 12.23
CA ALA A 23 -3.08 -1.01 12.31
C ALA A 23 -2.20 -0.31 11.26
N ALA A 24 -2.73 -0.10 10.07
CA ALA A 24 -2.00 0.60 9.01
C ALA A 24 -1.70 2.05 9.41
N ALA A 25 -2.67 2.74 10.00
CA ALA A 25 -2.48 4.11 10.45
C ALA A 25 -1.36 4.18 11.50
N LYS A 26 -1.32 3.21 12.40
CA LYS A 26 -0.27 3.13 13.42
C LYS A 26 1.11 2.93 12.78
N GLU A 27 1.22 1.99 11.85
CA GLU A 27 2.49 1.72 11.18
C GLU A 27 2.97 2.92 10.36
N LEU A 28 2.05 3.61 9.69
CA LEU A 28 2.37 4.76 8.85
C LEU A 28 2.54 6.06 9.63
N GLY A 29 2.22 6.05 10.92
CA GLY A 29 2.33 7.25 11.75
C GLY A 29 1.34 8.34 11.35
N THR A 30 0.13 7.97 10.99
CA THR A 30 -0.89 8.91 10.54
C THR A 30 -2.25 8.56 11.13
N SER A 31 -3.28 9.30 10.76
CA SER A 31 -4.63 9.09 11.30
C SER A 31 -5.38 8.04 10.49
N HIS A 32 -6.38 7.44 11.14
CA HIS A 32 -7.31 6.51 10.51
C HIS A 32 -7.99 7.14 9.28
N SER A 33 -8.43 8.39 9.41
CA SER A 33 -9.10 9.06 8.31
C SER A 33 -8.17 9.33 7.12
N THR A 34 -6.90 9.61 7.37
CA THR A 34 -5.92 9.78 6.30
C THR A 34 -5.73 8.48 5.52
N VAL A 35 -5.62 7.35 6.23
CA VAL A 35 -5.49 6.05 5.56
C VAL A 35 -6.75 5.74 4.74
N SER A 36 -7.94 5.97 5.31
CA SER A 36 -9.20 5.78 4.59
C SER A 36 -9.25 6.62 3.33
N GLU A 37 -8.77 7.85 3.39
CA GLU A 37 -8.73 8.74 2.24
C GLU A 37 -7.79 8.21 1.17
N HIS A 38 -6.63 7.69 1.56
CA HIS A 38 -5.70 7.07 0.61
C HIS A 38 -6.33 5.88 -0.11
N ILE A 39 -7.10 5.06 0.62
CA ILE A 39 -7.77 3.91 0.01
C ILE A 39 -8.81 4.38 -1.01
N LYS A 40 -9.59 5.40 -0.68
CA LYS A 40 -10.56 5.98 -1.63
C LYS A 40 -9.85 6.53 -2.87
N ASN A 41 -8.75 7.21 -2.66
CA ASN A 41 -8.00 7.82 -3.77
C ASN A 41 -7.45 6.75 -4.72
N ILE A 42 -6.92 5.65 -4.18
CA ILE A 42 -6.37 4.61 -5.03
C ILE A 42 -7.49 3.88 -5.79
N GLU A 43 -8.62 3.62 -5.12
CA GLU A 43 -9.77 2.99 -5.79
C GLU A 43 -10.31 3.88 -6.92
N TYR A 44 -10.38 5.17 -6.67
CA TYR A 44 -10.79 6.12 -7.68
C TYR A 44 -9.81 6.12 -8.87
N SER A 45 -8.53 6.07 -8.57
CA SER A 45 -7.47 6.10 -9.58
C SER A 45 -7.49 4.86 -10.48
N VAL A 46 -7.73 3.67 -9.91
CA VAL A 46 -7.72 2.41 -10.66
C VAL A 46 -9.10 2.04 -11.21
N GLY A 47 -10.16 2.67 -10.71
CA GLY A 47 -11.51 2.49 -11.21
C GLY A 47 -12.24 1.24 -10.76
N VAL A 48 -11.72 0.51 -9.77
CA VAL A 48 -12.38 -0.66 -9.20
C VAL A 48 -12.22 -0.68 -7.70
N PRO A 49 -13.16 -1.29 -6.96
CA PRO A 49 -12.98 -1.45 -5.52
C PRO A 49 -11.85 -2.44 -5.23
N LEU A 50 -11.03 -2.09 -4.26
CA LEU A 50 -9.92 -2.94 -3.84
C LEU A 50 -10.16 -3.56 -2.47
N VAL A 51 -11.03 -2.94 -1.67
CA VAL A 51 -11.36 -3.44 -0.33
C VAL A 51 -12.86 -3.51 -0.15
N GLN A 52 -13.29 -4.40 0.73
CA GLN A 52 -14.68 -4.56 1.15
C GLN A 52 -14.72 -4.54 2.67
N ARG A 53 -15.75 -3.88 3.21
CA ARG A 53 -15.96 -3.89 4.65
C ARG A 53 -17.13 -4.82 4.96
N ASN A 54 -16.85 -5.89 5.71
CA ASN A 54 -17.86 -6.82 6.17
C ASN A 54 -17.93 -6.73 7.69
N ALA A 55 -19.01 -6.16 8.20
CA ALA A 55 -19.17 -5.92 9.63
C ALA A 55 -17.96 -5.16 10.18
N ASN A 56 -17.15 -5.79 11.02
CA ASN A 56 -15.99 -5.13 11.61
C ASN A 56 -14.67 -5.51 10.95
N THR A 57 -14.72 -6.25 9.84
CA THR A 57 -13.52 -6.69 9.17
C THR A 57 -13.35 -6.03 7.82
N LEU A 58 -12.10 -5.88 7.42
CA LEU A 58 -11.73 -5.37 6.11
C LEU A 58 -11.12 -6.53 5.33
N VAL A 59 -11.68 -6.80 4.17
CA VAL A 59 -11.14 -7.84 3.29
C VAL A 59 -10.85 -7.26 1.92
N LEU A 60 -9.91 -7.87 1.21
CA LEU A 60 -9.59 -7.45 -0.15
C LEU A 60 -10.60 -8.03 -1.13
N THR A 61 -10.95 -7.26 -2.16
CA THR A 61 -11.66 -7.82 -3.30
C THR A 61 -10.69 -8.69 -4.11
N GLU A 62 -11.21 -9.40 -5.11
CA GLU A 62 -10.34 -10.16 -6.00
C GLU A 62 -9.32 -9.25 -6.70
N HIS A 63 -9.77 -8.08 -7.16
CA HIS A 63 -8.86 -7.07 -7.73
C HIS A 63 -7.84 -6.62 -6.70
N GLY A 64 -8.29 -6.38 -5.47
CA GLY A 64 -7.41 -5.94 -4.40
C GLY A 64 -6.33 -6.96 -4.07
N GLU A 65 -6.68 -8.25 -4.07
CA GLU A 65 -5.70 -9.31 -3.80
C GLU A 65 -4.60 -9.35 -4.85
N LYS A 66 -4.99 -9.33 -6.12
CA LYS A 66 -4.00 -9.36 -7.20
C LYS A 66 -3.14 -8.09 -7.20
N TYR A 67 -3.80 -6.95 -7.04
CA TYR A 67 -3.09 -5.67 -7.07
C TYR A 67 -2.13 -5.54 -5.90
N SER A 68 -2.55 -5.94 -4.70
CA SER A 68 -1.70 -5.82 -3.52
C SER A 68 -0.43 -6.66 -3.64
N ARG A 69 -0.52 -7.85 -4.24
CA ARG A 69 0.67 -8.67 -4.46
C ARG A 69 1.67 -7.96 -5.36
N ASN A 70 1.20 -7.37 -6.44
CA ASN A 70 2.07 -6.65 -7.36
C ASN A 70 2.63 -5.37 -6.78
N VAL A 71 1.82 -4.63 -6.03
CA VAL A 71 2.27 -3.41 -5.35
C VAL A 71 3.37 -3.75 -4.34
N ARG A 72 3.16 -4.82 -3.58
CA ARG A 72 4.17 -5.26 -2.60
C ARG A 72 5.47 -5.63 -3.28
N LEU A 73 5.42 -6.39 -4.38
CA LEU A 73 6.62 -6.76 -5.13
C LEU A 73 7.35 -5.53 -5.65
N ALA A 74 6.61 -4.53 -6.12
CA ALA A 74 7.21 -3.29 -6.61
C ALA A 74 7.94 -2.55 -5.50
N PHE A 75 7.35 -2.45 -4.32
CA PHE A 75 8.00 -1.79 -3.19
C PHE A 75 9.22 -2.57 -2.70
N LEU A 76 9.15 -3.90 -2.71
CA LEU A 76 10.30 -4.73 -2.35
C LEU A 76 11.45 -4.53 -3.34
N GLU A 77 11.13 -4.39 -4.61
CA GLU A 77 12.15 -4.13 -5.62
C GLU A 77 12.79 -2.75 -5.42
N LEU A 78 11.99 -1.74 -5.09
CA LEU A 78 12.52 -0.41 -4.79
C LEU A 78 13.44 -0.45 -3.57
N ALA A 79 13.02 -1.18 -2.53
CA ALA A 79 13.85 -1.32 -1.33
C ALA A 79 15.17 -2.02 -1.64
N ARG A 80 15.13 -3.08 -2.45
CA ARG A 80 16.32 -3.80 -2.86
C ARG A 80 17.29 -2.89 -3.65
N ALA A 81 16.74 -2.14 -4.59
CA ALA A 81 17.55 -1.20 -5.38
C ALA A 81 18.20 -0.13 -4.52
N THR A 82 17.46 0.33 -3.51
CA THR A 82 17.97 1.33 -2.58
C THR A 82 19.11 0.77 -1.74
N GLU A 83 18.98 -0.48 -1.28
CA GLU A 83 20.04 -1.15 -0.52
C GLU A 83 21.31 -1.33 -1.35
N GLU A 84 21.20 -1.59 -2.63
CA GLU A 84 22.36 -1.70 -3.50
C GLU A 84 23.16 -0.40 -3.52
N LEU A 85 22.49 0.74 -3.52
CA LEU A 85 23.16 2.04 -3.48
C LEU A 85 23.86 2.25 -2.15
N ASP A 86 23.23 1.84 -1.05
CA ASP A 86 23.82 1.95 0.28
C ASP A 86 25.07 1.07 0.41
N LEU A 87 25.02 -0.14 -0.10
CA LEU A 87 26.16 -1.05 -0.09
C LEU A 87 27.32 -0.49 -0.92
N SER A 88 27.01 0.04 -2.09
CA SER A 88 28.01 0.64 -2.97
C SER A 88 28.73 1.80 -2.28
N ARG A 89 27.98 2.62 -1.56
CA ARG A 89 28.52 3.75 -0.83
C ARG A 89 29.42 3.30 0.34
N LYS A 90 29.06 2.20 0.99
CA LYS A 90 29.81 1.69 2.13
C LYS A 90 31.12 1.01 1.74
N VAL A 91 31.23 0.53 0.53
CA VAL A 91 32.43 -0.19 0.07
C VAL A 91 33.58 0.78 -0.23
N GLU A 92 33.29 2.04 -0.44
CA GLU A 92 34.32 3.03 -0.61
C GLU A 92 34.97 3.35 0.72
#